data_7fe220a9dc5b1e6a1baca15d6d854ae3
#
_entry.id   7fe220a9dc5b1e6a1baca15d6d854ae3
#
_cell.length_a   1.000
_cell.length_b   1.000
_cell.length_c   1.000
_cell.angle_alpha   90.00
_cell.angle_beta   90.00
_cell.angle_gamma   90.00
#
_symmetry.space_group_name_H-M   'P 1'
#
loop_
_entity.id
_entity.type
_entity.pdbx_description
1 polymer ?
#
loop_
_entity_poly.entity_id
_entity_poly.type
_entity_poly.pdbx_seq_one_letter_code
_entity_poly.pdbx_strand_id
1 'polypeptide(L)'
;MYDIPTYYPHTAQKKYLLRRSYCHRGMFHSQEVIDYINEKLKATWSPEQIASTLCELKMPGWRTIYRWIYEKYLVNGNLKVLRPKGKSHGTKETRGKYSKGKSIRKRDKSVYSRQEAGHWEADTVVSGHGKSKACFAALAERKTRYYIAVKIPNRRAETMENAIVSVLSAFPPQLVKTITCDRGTEFANWRNMEERLHCDVYFTDPYCAWQKGTSEMMNCPSKNGQ
;
A
#
# COMPACT_ATOMS: atom_id res chain seq x y z
N MET A 1 -18.16 0.13 67.82
CA MET A 1 -16.93 0.60 67.15
C MET A 1 -16.91 -0.10 65.80
N TYR A 2 -17.16 0.59 64.71
CA TYR A 2 -17.19 0.01 63.38
C TYR A 2 -15.74 -0.06 62.88
N ASP A 3 -15.28 -1.29 62.60
CA ASP A 3 -13.95 -1.56 62.03
C ASP A 3 -13.95 -1.02 60.58
N ILE A 4 -13.32 0.11 60.35
CA ILE A 4 -13.17 0.66 59.01
C ILE A 4 -12.08 -0.16 58.30
N PRO A 5 -12.36 -0.88 57.25
CA PRO A 5 -11.33 -1.69 56.59
C PRO A 5 -10.25 -0.78 56.02
N THR A 6 -9.04 -0.94 56.54
CA THR A 6 -7.87 -0.17 56.13
C THR A 6 -7.51 -0.52 54.68
N TYR A 7 -7.47 0.51 53.82
CA TYR A 7 -7.08 0.32 52.42
C TYR A 7 -5.57 0.16 52.28
N TYR A 8 -5.15 -0.98 51.77
CA TYR A 8 -3.76 -1.27 51.42
C TYR A 8 -3.56 -1.26 49.91
N PRO A 9 -2.88 -0.26 49.35
CA PRO A 9 -2.69 -0.13 47.88
C PRO A 9 -2.07 -1.36 47.24
N HIS A 10 -1.05 -1.95 47.89
CA HIS A 10 -0.38 -3.17 47.38
C HIS A 10 -1.31 -4.39 47.30
N THR A 11 -2.18 -4.55 48.28
CA THR A 11 -3.15 -5.65 48.31
C THR A 11 -4.23 -5.44 47.27
N ALA A 12 -4.68 -4.20 47.07
CA ALA A 12 -5.61 -3.85 46.02
C ALA A 12 -5.02 -4.12 44.64
N GLN A 13 -3.77 -3.73 44.39
CA GLN A 13 -3.06 -3.99 43.16
C GLN A 13 -2.88 -5.49 42.88
N LYS A 14 -2.48 -6.27 43.86
CA LYS A 14 -2.38 -7.74 43.73
C LYS A 14 -3.73 -8.36 43.37
N LYS A 15 -4.80 -7.99 44.05
CA LYS A 15 -6.15 -8.46 43.76
C LYS A 15 -6.64 -8.03 42.35
N TYR A 16 -6.28 -6.84 41.91
CA TYR A 16 -6.57 -6.37 40.55
C TYR A 16 -5.83 -7.23 39.50
N LEU A 17 -4.53 -7.44 39.65
CA LEU A 17 -3.72 -8.24 38.73
C LEU A 17 -4.22 -9.68 38.67
N LEU A 18 -4.56 -10.27 39.83
CA LEU A 18 -5.11 -11.60 39.90
C LEU A 18 -6.46 -11.69 39.17
N ARG A 19 -7.40 -10.78 39.43
CA ARG A 19 -8.67 -10.76 38.70
C ARG A 19 -8.47 -10.55 37.21
N ARG A 20 -7.55 -9.69 36.80
CA ARG A 20 -7.21 -9.45 35.39
C ARG A 20 -6.63 -10.69 34.71
N SER A 21 -5.85 -11.52 35.44
CA SER A 21 -5.31 -12.76 34.88
C SER A 21 -6.39 -13.81 34.56
N TYR A 22 -7.55 -13.75 35.24
CA TYR A 22 -8.71 -14.61 34.95
C TYR A 22 -9.62 -14.02 33.85
N CYS A 23 -9.44 -12.75 33.46
CA CYS A 23 -10.21 -12.10 32.40
C CYS A 23 -9.65 -12.39 31.01
N HIS A 24 -9.10 -13.57 30.75
CA HIS A 24 -8.71 -13.96 29.41
C HIS A 24 -9.97 -14.19 28.57
N ARG A 25 -10.17 -13.37 27.56
CA ARG A 25 -11.03 -13.79 26.43
C ARG A 25 -10.28 -14.88 25.70
N GLY A 26 -10.63 -16.13 25.99
CA GLY A 26 -10.12 -17.27 25.27
C GLY A 26 -10.40 -17.18 23.76
N MET A 27 -9.77 -18.01 22.99
CA MET A 27 -10.01 -18.15 21.57
C MET A 27 -11.36 -18.90 21.41
N PHE A 28 -12.47 -18.13 21.20
CA PHE A 28 -13.83 -18.69 21.06
C PHE A 28 -14.17 -19.03 19.60
N HIS A 29 -13.21 -19.56 18.85
CA HIS A 29 -13.42 -19.96 17.47
C HIS A 29 -13.14 -21.45 17.30
N SER A 30 -13.89 -22.12 16.42
CA SER A 30 -13.69 -23.53 16.12
C SER A 30 -12.29 -23.78 15.55
N GLN A 31 -11.81 -25.02 15.70
CA GLN A 31 -10.52 -25.42 15.13
C GLN A 31 -10.50 -25.24 13.62
N GLU A 32 -11.61 -25.47 12.95
CA GLU A 32 -11.76 -25.24 11.50
C GLU A 32 -11.46 -23.81 11.07
N VAL A 33 -11.92 -22.80 11.85
CA VAL A 33 -11.62 -21.39 11.59
C VAL A 33 -10.14 -21.11 11.76
N ILE A 34 -9.51 -21.70 12.77
CA ILE A 34 -8.07 -21.53 13.04
C ILE A 34 -7.26 -22.13 11.90
N ASP A 35 -7.60 -23.33 11.47
CA ASP A 35 -6.90 -24.03 10.39
C ASP A 35 -7.08 -23.31 9.05
N TYR A 36 -8.27 -22.82 8.75
CA TYR A 36 -8.53 -21.98 7.59
C TYR A 36 -7.66 -20.70 7.59
N ILE A 37 -7.62 -19.98 8.73
CA ILE A 37 -6.81 -18.77 8.86
C ILE A 37 -5.32 -19.10 8.68
N ASN A 38 -4.82 -20.19 9.28
CA ASN A 38 -3.43 -20.62 9.13
C ASN A 38 -3.09 -20.96 7.67
N GLU A 39 -3.97 -21.64 6.96
CA GLU A 39 -3.81 -21.94 5.53
C GLU A 39 -3.70 -20.67 4.71
N LYS A 40 -4.64 -19.73 4.87
CA LYS A 40 -4.66 -18.47 4.13
C LYS A 40 -3.47 -17.57 4.46
N LEU A 41 -3.02 -17.53 5.72
CA LEU A 41 -1.81 -16.83 6.09
C LEU A 41 -0.56 -17.43 5.43
N LYS A 42 -0.46 -18.77 5.35
CA LYS A 42 0.62 -19.46 4.62
C LYS A 42 0.56 -19.16 3.12
N ALA A 43 -0.64 -19.05 2.56
CA ALA A 43 -0.86 -18.60 1.18
C ALA A 43 -0.64 -17.09 0.99
N THR A 44 -0.10 -16.40 2.02
CA THR A 44 0.27 -14.97 2.01
C THR A 44 -0.90 -13.99 1.92
N TRP A 45 -2.11 -14.39 2.29
CA TRP A 45 -3.24 -13.49 2.44
C TRP A 45 -3.04 -12.57 3.64
N SER A 46 -3.50 -11.32 3.54
CA SER A 46 -3.46 -10.42 4.69
C SER A 46 -4.62 -10.72 5.65
N PRO A 47 -4.47 -10.41 6.96
CA PRO A 47 -5.55 -10.54 7.93
C PRO A 47 -6.84 -9.82 7.53
N GLU A 48 -6.73 -8.69 6.81
CA GLU A 48 -7.88 -7.95 6.29
C GLU A 48 -8.59 -8.74 5.20
N GLN A 49 -7.84 -9.34 4.27
CA GLN A 49 -8.42 -10.18 3.21
C GLN A 49 -9.13 -11.40 3.79
N ILE A 50 -8.51 -12.06 4.79
CA ILE A 50 -9.09 -13.21 5.46
C ILE A 50 -10.39 -12.83 6.18
N ALA A 51 -10.38 -11.72 6.93
CA ALA A 51 -11.56 -11.26 7.67
C ALA A 51 -12.72 -10.81 6.77
N SER A 52 -12.42 -10.38 5.53
CA SER A 52 -13.44 -9.95 4.55
C SER A 52 -13.93 -11.09 3.66
N THR A 53 -13.42 -12.29 3.80
CA THR A 53 -13.86 -13.42 3.00
C THR A 53 -15.29 -13.81 3.36
N LEU A 54 -16.16 -13.85 2.36
CA LEU A 54 -17.52 -14.38 2.50
C LEU A 54 -17.44 -15.90 2.53
N CYS A 55 -17.47 -16.47 3.73
CA CYS A 55 -17.54 -17.91 3.95
C CYS A 55 -18.59 -18.21 5.02
N GLU A 56 -19.05 -19.44 5.08
CA GLU A 56 -20.03 -19.89 6.08
C GLU A 56 -19.49 -19.85 7.52
N LEU A 57 -18.16 -19.79 7.65
CA LEU A 57 -17.49 -19.72 8.93
C LEU A 57 -17.57 -18.32 9.55
N LYS A 58 -17.91 -18.24 10.82
CA LYS A 58 -17.90 -16.98 11.57
C LYS A 58 -16.46 -16.51 11.80
N MET A 59 -15.96 -15.70 10.87
CA MET A 59 -14.58 -15.21 10.90
C MET A 59 -14.35 -14.14 11.97
N PRO A 60 -13.20 -14.16 12.66
CA PRO A 60 -12.79 -13.09 13.56
C PRO A 60 -12.43 -11.83 12.78
N GLY A 61 -12.58 -10.66 13.41
CA GLY A 61 -12.10 -9.41 12.83
C GLY A 61 -10.58 -9.41 12.64
N TRP A 62 -10.09 -8.69 11.62
CA TRP A 62 -8.69 -8.63 11.25
C TRP A 62 -7.73 -8.25 12.40
N ARG A 63 -8.17 -7.34 13.32
CA ARG A 63 -7.39 -6.98 14.52
C ARG A 63 -7.17 -8.16 15.46
N THR A 64 -8.15 -9.05 15.54
CA THR A 64 -8.05 -10.28 16.34
C THR A 64 -7.05 -11.25 15.71
N ILE A 65 -7.06 -11.38 14.37
CA ILE A 65 -6.10 -12.22 13.64
C ILE A 65 -4.67 -11.72 13.87
N TYR A 66 -4.43 -10.40 13.76
CA TYR A 66 -3.11 -9.83 14.08
C TYR A 66 -2.69 -10.14 15.52
N ARG A 67 -3.57 -9.92 16.49
CA ARG A 67 -3.28 -10.23 17.89
C ARG A 67 -2.88 -11.68 18.07
N TRP A 68 -3.61 -12.61 17.48
CA TRP A 68 -3.30 -14.04 17.58
C TRP A 68 -1.97 -14.43 16.94
N ILE A 69 -1.56 -13.76 15.87
CA ILE A 69 -0.22 -13.94 15.30
C ILE A 69 0.85 -13.47 16.28
N TYR A 70 0.69 -12.30 16.89
CA TYR A 70 1.65 -11.77 17.87
C TYR A 70 1.68 -12.57 19.18
N GLU A 71 0.57 -13.11 19.61
CA GLU A 71 0.43 -14.00 20.76
C GLU A 71 0.85 -15.44 20.45
N LYS A 72 1.34 -15.72 19.23
CA LYS A 72 1.82 -17.02 18.73
C LYS A 72 0.74 -18.11 18.62
N TYR A 73 -0.53 -17.77 18.67
CA TYR A 73 -1.63 -18.75 18.47
C TYR A 73 -1.77 -19.16 17.00
N LEU A 74 -1.39 -18.30 16.06
CA LEU A 74 -1.44 -18.58 14.62
C LEU A 74 -0.03 -18.62 14.04
N VAL A 75 0.18 -19.52 13.08
CA VAL A 75 1.45 -19.72 12.34
C VAL A 75 2.71 -19.73 13.23
N ASN A 76 2.57 -20.15 14.48
CA ASN A 76 3.63 -20.14 15.50
C ASN A 76 4.29 -18.76 15.67
N GLY A 77 3.55 -17.66 15.47
CA GLY A 77 4.06 -16.30 15.54
C GLY A 77 5.00 -15.91 14.40
N ASN A 78 4.99 -16.64 13.29
CA ASN A 78 5.85 -16.34 12.14
C ASN A 78 5.38 -15.08 11.41
N LEU A 79 6.01 -13.94 11.72
CA LEU A 79 5.67 -12.65 11.09
C LEU A 79 6.07 -12.55 9.61
N LYS A 80 6.83 -13.51 9.06
CA LYS A 80 7.19 -13.54 7.63
C LYS A 80 6.00 -13.77 6.71
N VAL A 81 4.90 -14.30 7.24
CA VAL A 81 3.63 -14.46 6.49
C VAL A 81 2.94 -13.12 6.22
N LEU A 82 3.23 -12.09 7.02
CA LEU A 82 2.70 -10.75 6.83
C LEU A 82 3.48 -9.98 5.76
N ARG A 83 2.82 -9.05 5.06
CA ARG A 83 3.46 -8.19 4.05
C ARG A 83 4.72 -7.47 4.55
N PRO A 84 4.72 -6.86 5.76
CA PRO A 84 5.91 -6.21 6.30
C PRO A 84 6.98 -7.21 6.76
N LYS A 85 6.69 -8.52 6.79
CA LYS A 85 7.61 -9.58 7.27
C LYS A 85 8.23 -9.29 8.64
N GLY A 86 7.49 -8.62 9.53
CA GLY A 86 7.98 -8.18 10.84
C GLY A 86 8.98 -7.02 10.80
N LYS A 87 9.25 -6.42 9.64
CA LYS A 87 10.17 -5.29 9.54
C LYS A 87 9.42 -3.98 9.81
N SER A 88 9.91 -3.19 10.76
CA SER A 88 9.51 -1.80 10.93
C SER A 88 10.18 -0.96 9.83
N HIS A 89 9.40 -0.21 9.07
CA HIS A 89 9.96 0.78 8.17
C HIS A 89 10.36 2.01 8.98
N GLY A 90 11.67 2.27 9.01
CA GLY A 90 12.16 3.52 9.59
C GLY A 90 11.61 4.72 8.84
N THR A 91 11.20 5.74 9.59
CA THR A 91 10.57 6.97 9.05
C THR A 91 11.58 7.98 8.48
N LYS A 92 12.85 7.61 8.31
CA LYS A 92 13.87 8.56 7.85
C LYS A 92 13.86 8.68 6.33
N GLU A 93 13.41 9.86 5.83
CA GLU A 93 13.49 10.20 4.40
C GLU A 93 14.94 10.34 3.97
N THR A 94 15.40 9.41 3.14
CA THR A 94 16.73 9.40 2.54
C THR A 94 16.70 9.75 1.06
N ARG A 95 15.49 9.92 0.47
CA ARG A 95 15.37 10.29 -0.93
C ARG A 95 15.78 11.75 -1.10
N GLY A 96 16.61 12.01 -2.10
CA GLY A 96 17.11 13.34 -2.39
C GLY A 96 15.98 14.38 -2.48
N LYS A 97 16.27 15.61 -2.09
CA LYS A 97 15.35 16.77 -2.15
C LYS A 97 15.11 17.17 -3.62
N TYR A 98 14.69 16.19 -4.43
CA TYR A 98 14.50 16.35 -5.85
C TYR A 98 13.09 16.84 -6.14
N SER A 99 13.04 17.80 -7.06
CA SER A 99 11.90 18.28 -7.80
C SER A 99 11.22 19.54 -7.30
N LYS A 100 11.36 20.51 -8.13
CA LYS A 100 10.63 21.79 -8.11
C LYS A 100 9.43 21.77 -9.09
N GLY A 101 8.91 20.60 -9.46
CA GLY A 101 7.76 20.49 -10.34
C GLY A 101 6.45 20.94 -9.69
N LYS A 102 5.37 20.97 -10.44
CA LYS A 102 4.03 21.36 -9.96
C LYS A 102 3.54 20.39 -8.88
N SER A 103 3.24 20.89 -7.67
CA SER A 103 2.64 20.05 -6.63
C SER A 103 1.27 19.56 -7.04
N ILE A 104 0.91 18.32 -6.70
CA ILE A 104 -0.42 17.74 -6.89
C ILE A 104 -1.53 18.60 -6.27
N ARG A 105 -1.22 19.40 -5.27
CA ARG A 105 -2.18 20.33 -4.63
C ARG A 105 -2.67 21.43 -5.58
N LYS A 106 -1.89 21.73 -6.64
CA LYS A 106 -2.26 22.68 -7.68
C LYS A 106 -3.08 22.06 -8.82
N ARG A 107 -3.21 20.72 -8.81
CA ARG A 107 -4.01 19.99 -9.79
C ARG A 107 -5.49 20.29 -9.56
N ASP A 108 -6.25 20.47 -10.65
CA ASP A 108 -7.68 20.71 -10.56
C ASP A 108 -8.38 19.63 -9.72
N LYS A 109 -9.32 20.07 -8.88
CA LYS A 109 -10.08 19.19 -8.00
C LYS A 109 -11.02 18.27 -8.78
N SER A 110 -11.47 18.66 -9.97
CA SER A 110 -12.30 17.83 -10.86
C SER A 110 -11.63 16.49 -11.18
N VAL A 111 -10.29 16.45 -11.27
CA VAL A 111 -9.52 15.23 -11.54
C VAL A 111 -9.73 14.15 -10.46
N TYR A 112 -10.08 14.54 -9.23
CA TYR A 112 -10.34 13.57 -8.15
C TYR A 112 -11.65 12.81 -8.36
N SER A 113 -12.63 13.41 -9.03
CA SER A 113 -13.92 12.77 -9.31
C SER A 113 -13.83 11.63 -10.34
N ARG A 114 -12.73 11.56 -11.11
CA ARG A 114 -12.49 10.58 -12.17
C ARG A 114 -13.59 10.54 -13.24
N GLN A 115 -14.29 11.65 -13.45
CA GLN A 115 -15.37 11.73 -14.45
C GLN A 115 -14.82 11.99 -15.85
N GLU A 116 -13.63 12.55 -15.96
CA GLU A 116 -13.00 12.92 -17.21
C GLU A 116 -11.81 12.02 -17.53
N ALA A 117 -11.68 11.61 -18.81
CA ALA A 117 -10.53 10.85 -19.28
C ALA A 117 -9.36 11.78 -19.65
N GLY A 118 -8.16 11.23 -19.68
CA GLY A 118 -6.92 11.95 -20.04
C GLY A 118 -6.04 12.32 -18.85
N HIS A 119 -6.33 11.81 -17.67
CA HIS A 119 -5.54 12.01 -16.46
C HIS A 119 -4.76 10.74 -16.11
N TRP A 120 -3.46 10.79 -16.34
CA TRP A 120 -2.58 9.63 -16.20
C TRP A 120 -1.79 9.65 -14.90
N GLU A 121 -1.52 8.49 -14.37
CA GLU A 121 -0.57 8.26 -13.27
C GLU A 121 0.62 7.50 -13.84
N ALA A 122 1.83 8.04 -13.68
CA ALA A 122 3.06 7.39 -14.09
C ALA A 122 3.80 6.81 -12.87
N ASP A 123 4.34 5.61 -13.04
CA ASP A 123 5.06 4.89 -12.01
C ASP A 123 6.18 4.03 -12.61
N THR A 124 7.11 3.57 -11.77
CA THR A 124 8.18 2.66 -12.17
C THR A 124 8.01 1.32 -11.47
N VAL A 125 7.80 0.26 -12.22
CA VAL A 125 7.80 -1.10 -11.69
C VAL A 125 9.17 -1.71 -11.90
N VAL A 126 9.83 -2.09 -10.81
CA VAL A 126 11.18 -2.68 -10.82
C VAL A 126 11.13 -4.16 -10.50
N SER A 127 12.03 -4.93 -11.11
CA SER A 127 12.24 -6.34 -10.77
C SER A 127 12.75 -6.47 -9.33
N GLY A 128 12.58 -7.66 -8.73
CA GLY A 128 13.11 -7.95 -7.40
C GLY A 128 14.63 -7.76 -7.33
N HIS A 129 15.12 -7.34 -6.17
CA HIS A 129 16.53 -7.08 -5.92
C HIS A 129 17.43 -8.22 -6.41
N GLY A 130 18.46 -7.88 -7.20
CA GLY A 130 19.47 -8.82 -7.64
C GLY A 130 19.15 -9.63 -8.91
N LYS A 131 17.94 -9.52 -9.48
CA LYS A 131 17.54 -10.34 -10.64
C LYS A 131 17.76 -9.65 -11.99
N SER A 132 17.45 -8.37 -12.11
CA SER A 132 17.59 -7.61 -13.36
C SER A 132 17.61 -6.11 -13.10
N LYS A 133 18.31 -5.35 -13.95
CA LYS A 133 18.23 -3.88 -13.99
C LYS A 133 17.04 -3.38 -14.79
N ALA A 134 16.42 -4.24 -15.59
CA ALA A 134 15.25 -3.89 -16.39
C ALA A 134 14.07 -3.55 -15.50
N CYS A 135 13.32 -2.55 -15.91
CA CYS A 135 12.11 -2.10 -15.22
C CYS A 135 11.04 -1.75 -16.25
N PHE A 136 9.86 -1.43 -15.77
CA PHE A 136 8.75 -1.01 -16.62
C PHE A 136 8.37 0.44 -16.27
N ALA A 137 8.17 1.26 -17.28
CA ALA A 137 7.40 2.49 -17.17
C ALA A 137 5.93 2.10 -17.20
N ALA A 138 5.22 2.35 -16.11
CA ALA A 138 3.82 2.01 -15.95
C ALA A 138 2.97 3.29 -16.02
N LEU A 139 1.93 3.25 -16.83
CA LEU A 139 0.99 4.35 -17.04
C LEU A 139 -0.43 3.84 -16.77
N ALA A 140 -1.16 4.50 -15.90
CA ALA A 140 -2.54 4.17 -15.58
C ALA A 140 -3.45 5.38 -15.83
N GLU A 141 -4.47 5.24 -16.68
CA GLU A 141 -5.49 6.25 -16.87
C GLU A 141 -6.53 6.17 -15.75
N ARG A 142 -6.86 7.31 -15.13
CA ARG A 142 -7.60 7.37 -13.86
C ARG A 142 -9.08 7.02 -13.96
N LYS A 143 -9.75 7.38 -15.06
CA LYS A 143 -11.19 7.12 -15.28
C LYS A 143 -11.42 5.70 -15.74
N THR A 144 -10.79 5.34 -16.84
CA THR A 144 -10.97 4.04 -17.51
C THR A 144 -10.23 2.91 -16.86
N ARG A 145 -9.23 3.23 -16.02
CA ARG A 145 -8.24 2.28 -15.48
C ARG A 145 -7.44 1.58 -16.56
N TYR A 146 -7.35 2.19 -17.75
CA TYR A 146 -6.51 1.65 -18.80
C TYR A 146 -5.05 1.68 -18.38
N TYR A 147 -4.37 0.55 -18.50
CA TYR A 147 -3.02 0.37 -17.98
C TYR A 147 -2.07 -0.05 -19.08
N ILE A 148 -0.92 0.62 -19.14
CA ILE A 148 0.14 0.35 -20.10
C ILE A 148 1.43 0.16 -19.32
N ALA A 149 2.18 -0.90 -19.64
CA ALA A 149 3.51 -1.14 -19.09
C ALA A 149 4.52 -1.30 -20.24
N VAL A 150 5.50 -0.43 -20.30
CA VAL A 150 6.57 -0.46 -21.29
C VAL A 150 7.86 -0.87 -20.63
N LYS A 151 8.49 -1.92 -21.15
CA LYS A 151 9.80 -2.35 -20.65
C LYS A 151 10.86 -1.33 -21.03
N ILE A 152 11.62 -0.88 -20.02
CA ILE A 152 12.74 0.04 -20.19
C ILE A 152 14.03 -0.58 -19.62
N PRO A 153 15.19 -0.31 -20.22
CA PRO A 153 16.45 -0.95 -19.83
C PRO A 153 16.96 -0.47 -18.47
N ASN A 154 16.61 0.75 -18.06
CA ASN A 154 17.07 1.36 -16.81
C ASN A 154 16.11 2.45 -16.34
N ARG A 155 16.33 2.96 -15.12
CA ARG A 155 15.54 4.02 -14.49
C ARG A 155 16.11 5.43 -14.71
N ARG A 156 16.80 5.69 -15.83
CA ARG A 156 17.28 7.02 -16.13
C ARG A 156 16.14 7.93 -16.57
N ALA A 157 16.23 9.22 -16.25
CA ALA A 157 15.20 10.20 -16.58
C ALA A 157 14.90 10.27 -18.08
N GLU A 158 15.93 10.25 -18.91
CA GLU A 158 15.80 10.25 -20.36
C GLU A 158 15.06 9.01 -20.89
N THR A 159 15.38 7.83 -20.35
CA THR A 159 14.72 6.57 -20.75
C THR A 159 13.25 6.57 -20.36
N MET A 160 12.94 7.06 -19.16
CA MET A 160 11.56 7.20 -18.67
C MET A 160 10.76 8.21 -19.49
N GLU A 161 11.34 9.40 -19.74
CA GLU A 161 10.74 10.43 -20.57
C GLU A 161 10.38 9.86 -21.96
N ASN A 162 11.35 9.25 -22.65
CA ASN A 162 11.14 8.71 -23.99
C ASN A 162 10.05 7.63 -24.00
N ALA A 163 10.01 6.75 -23.01
CA ALA A 163 8.97 5.73 -22.91
C ALA A 163 7.57 6.35 -22.72
N ILE A 164 7.44 7.30 -21.80
CA ILE A 164 6.16 7.98 -21.53
C ILE A 164 5.68 8.76 -22.76
N VAL A 165 6.58 9.54 -23.35
CA VAL A 165 6.24 10.36 -24.54
C VAL A 165 5.89 9.48 -25.73
N SER A 166 6.64 8.41 -26.01
CA SER A 166 6.35 7.47 -27.10
C SER A 166 4.96 6.86 -26.97
N VAL A 167 4.56 6.47 -25.76
CA VAL A 167 3.25 5.88 -25.51
C VAL A 167 2.13 6.92 -25.63
N LEU A 168 2.27 8.04 -24.93
CA LEU A 168 1.18 9.01 -24.82
C LEU A 168 1.00 9.82 -26.10
N SER A 169 2.03 10.00 -26.93
CA SER A 169 1.91 10.63 -28.25
C SER A 169 1.05 9.83 -29.24
N ALA A 170 0.81 8.55 -28.98
CA ALA A 170 -0.09 7.73 -29.80
C ALA A 170 -1.59 7.99 -29.50
N PHE A 171 -1.88 8.72 -28.42
CA PHE A 171 -3.25 9.07 -28.05
C PHE A 171 -3.64 10.46 -28.59
N PRO A 172 -4.93 10.69 -28.88
CA PRO A 172 -5.41 12.02 -29.17
C PRO A 172 -5.08 13.01 -28.02
N PRO A 173 -4.70 14.26 -28.32
CA PRO A 173 -4.31 15.24 -27.29
C PRO A 173 -5.36 15.43 -26.18
N GLN A 174 -6.64 15.27 -26.51
CA GLN A 174 -7.75 15.37 -25.54
C GLN A 174 -7.71 14.29 -24.47
N LEU A 175 -7.03 13.19 -24.73
CA LEU A 175 -6.84 12.07 -23.81
C LEU A 175 -5.48 12.11 -23.06
N VAL A 176 -4.72 13.22 -23.18
CA VAL A 176 -3.46 13.44 -22.48
C VAL A 176 -3.45 14.83 -21.87
N LYS A 177 -4.15 15.00 -20.75
CA LYS A 177 -4.35 16.30 -20.10
C LYS A 177 -3.37 16.52 -18.95
N THR A 178 -3.19 15.52 -18.10
CA THR A 178 -2.27 15.61 -16.97
C THR A 178 -1.56 14.28 -16.73
N ILE A 179 -0.32 14.36 -16.23
CA ILE A 179 0.44 13.22 -15.76
C ILE A 179 0.77 13.45 -14.27
N THR A 180 0.51 12.46 -13.43
CA THR A 180 0.86 12.50 -12.00
C THR A 180 1.99 11.52 -11.74
N CYS A 181 3.13 12.03 -11.25
CA CYS A 181 4.33 11.26 -10.92
C CYS A 181 4.61 11.30 -9.43
N ASP A 182 5.42 10.35 -8.94
CA ASP A 182 6.06 10.52 -7.64
C ASP A 182 7.33 11.39 -7.77
N ARG A 183 8.02 11.60 -6.65
CA ARG A 183 9.26 12.40 -6.62
C ARG A 183 10.50 11.56 -6.93
N GLY A 184 10.39 10.56 -7.80
CA GLY A 184 11.52 9.78 -8.26
C GLY A 184 12.43 10.57 -9.20
N THR A 185 13.74 10.30 -9.14
CA THR A 185 14.73 10.92 -10.04
C THR A 185 14.51 10.58 -11.51
N GLU A 186 13.80 9.49 -11.78
CA GLU A 186 13.39 9.05 -13.10
C GLU A 186 12.41 10.02 -13.80
N PHE A 187 11.73 10.88 -13.05
CA PHE A 187 10.85 11.92 -13.60
C PHE A 187 11.50 13.31 -13.65
N ALA A 188 12.83 13.36 -13.65
CA ALA A 188 13.58 14.60 -13.65
C ALA A 188 13.32 15.47 -14.88
N ASN A 189 13.10 14.85 -16.01
CA ASN A 189 12.88 15.53 -17.29
C ASN A 189 11.40 15.93 -17.52
N TRP A 190 10.66 16.13 -16.45
CA TRP A 190 9.22 16.44 -16.51
C TRP A 190 8.87 17.65 -17.40
N ARG A 191 9.76 18.66 -17.49
CA ARG A 191 9.55 19.82 -18.36
C ARG A 191 9.51 19.43 -19.83
N ASN A 192 10.41 18.56 -20.26
CA ASN A 192 10.42 18.05 -21.63
C ASN A 192 9.16 17.23 -21.91
N MET A 193 8.66 16.48 -20.93
CA MET A 193 7.38 15.76 -21.08
C MET A 193 6.21 16.73 -21.23
N GLU A 194 6.14 17.83 -20.45
CA GLU A 194 5.13 18.89 -20.61
C GLU A 194 5.17 19.50 -22.01
N GLU A 195 6.38 19.86 -22.49
CA GLU A 195 6.57 20.48 -23.79
C GLU A 195 6.19 19.57 -24.96
N ARG A 196 6.61 18.29 -24.89
CA ARG A 196 6.39 17.32 -25.96
C ARG A 196 4.95 16.78 -26.03
N LEU A 197 4.26 16.71 -24.90
CA LEU A 197 2.89 16.18 -24.79
C LEU A 197 1.83 17.28 -24.63
N HIS A 198 2.24 18.54 -24.49
CA HIS A 198 1.35 19.66 -24.23
C HIS A 198 0.39 19.42 -23.07
N CYS A 199 0.89 18.83 -21.98
CA CYS A 199 0.10 18.47 -20.80
C CYS A 199 0.78 18.93 -19.50
N ASP A 200 0.04 19.01 -18.41
CA ASP A 200 0.61 19.36 -17.10
C ASP A 200 1.15 18.13 -16.37
N VAL A 201 2.35 18.25 -15.78
CA VAL A 201 2.95 17.22 -14.93
C VAL A 201 2.90 17.62 -13.46
N TYR A 202 2.28 16.79 -12.62
CA TYR A 202 2.11 17.01 -11.19
C TYR A 202 2.88 15.97 -10.37
N PHE A 203 3.38 16.40 -9.21
CA PHE A 203 4.13 15.55 -8.29
C PHE A 203 3.39 15.34 -6.98
N THR A 204 3.33 14.09 -6.53
CA THR A 204 2.74 13.74 -5.24
C THR A 204 3.53 14.30 -4.08
N ASP A 205 2.89 14.46 -2.93
CA ASP A 205 3.58 14.78 -1.69
C ASP A 205 4.43 13.56 -1.23
N PRO A 206 5.55 13.79 -0.52
CA PRO A 206 6.34 12.70 0.03
C PRO A 206 5.50 11.78 0.93
N TYR A 207 5.71 10.47 0.82
CA TYR A 207 4.98 9.45 1.59
C TYR A 207 3.46 9.40 1.40
N CYS A 208 2.94 10.05 0.39
CA CYS A 208 1.52 10.09 0.06
C CYS A 208 1.18 9.18 -1.12
N ALA A 209 1.52 7.89 -1.02
CA ALA A 209 1.27 6.90 -2.06
C ALA A 209 -0.21 6.85 -2.50
N TRP A 210 -1.13 7.04 -1.57
CA TRP A 210 -2.57 7.13 -1.83
C TRP A 210 -2.98 8.19 -2.87
N GLN A 211 -2.12 9.17 -3.13
CA GLN A 211 -2.36 10.18 -4.18
C GLN A 211 -2.24 9.62 -5.60
N LYS A 212 -1.60 8.44 -5.78
CA LYS A 212 -1.52 7.65 -7.01
C LYS A 212 -2.25 6.31 -6.87
N GLY A 213 -3.41 6.30 -6.26
CA GLY A 213 -4.13 5.06 -5.93
C GLY A 213 -4.51 4.19 -7.13
N THR A 214 -4.57 4.73 -8.36
CA THR A 214 -4.84 3.94 -9.57
C THR A 214 -3.62 3.10 -9.94
N SER A 215 -2.43 3.70 -10.02
CA SER A 215 -1.18 2.99 -10.29
C SER A 215 -0.84 1.96 -9.22
N GLU A 216 -1.03 2.29 -7.94
CA GLU A 216 -0.76 1.36 -6.85
C GLU A 216 -1.65 0.11 -6.92
N MET A 217 -2.93 0.29 -7.23
CA MET A 217 -3.85 -0.83 -7.37
C MET A 217 -3.48 -1.73 -8.55
N MET A 218 -3.03 -1.14 -9.68
CA MET A 218 -2.64 -1.89 -10.88
C MET A 218 -1.27 -2.55 -10.76
N ASN A 219 -0.33 -1.92 -10.06
CA ASN A 219 1.01 -2.47 -9.80
C ASN A 219 1.02 -3.54 -8.71
N CYS A 220 -0.05 -3.67 -7.94
CA CYS A 220 -0.19 -4.75 -6.98
C CYS A 220 -0.42 -6.05 -7.75
N PRO A 221 0.46 -7.06 -7.68
CA PRO A 221 0.19 -8.33 -8.33
C PRO A 221 -1.12 -8.86 -7.77
N SER A 222 -2.13 -8.98 -8.64
CA SER A 222 -3.36 -9.66 -8.29
C SER A 222 -2.98 -11.09 -7.94
N LYS A 223 -3.08 -11.45 -6.67
CA LYS A 223 -2.85 -12.82 -6.20
C LYS A 223 -4.03 -13.74 -6.54
N ASN A 224 -4.89 -13.30 -7.45
CA ASN A 224 -5.96 -14.05 -8.04
C ASN A 224 -5.52 -14.51 -9.44
N GLY A 225 -4.52 -15.35 -9.47
CA GLY A 225 -4.13 -16.13 -10.64
C GLY A 225 -4.28 -17.58 -10.29
N GLN A 226 -5.47 -18.13 -10.61
CA GLN A 226 -5.85 -19.55 -10.69
C GLN A 226 -5.67 -20.37 -9.41
#